data_f37106134dda7f36991d56132bf6a34b
#
_entry.id   f37106134dda7f36991d56132bf6a34b
#
_cell.length_a   1.000
_cell.length_b   1.000
_cell.length_c   1.000
_cell.angle_alpha   90.00
_cell.angle_beta   90.00
_cell.angle_gamma   90.00
#
_symmetry.space_group_name_H-M   'P 1'
#
loop_
_entity.id
_entity.type
_entity.pdbx_description
1 polymer ?
#
loop_
_entity_poly.entity_id
_entity_poly.type
_entity_poly.pdbx_seq_one_letter_code
_entity_poly.pdbx_strand_id
1 'polypeptide(L)'
;DKPFEEGGIEARPLARGKYILVGASLCGGRAYAVLEKFFRTFVVQAGGEDKALYEVLKKLARAAMNQENPVEVSTLFNGTRTDPTLRDSITNISENNFTPEGITYGVLHGMIKELYDMYQQIHQGTGIQVSHLVASGNGMRKNKVLQEISSEMFGADLSLAVYQEEAACGAAVSSAMAF
;
A
#
# COMPACT_ATOMS: atom_id res chain seq x y z
N ASP A 1 12.11 19.18 -21.23
CA ASP A 1 12.67 17.92 -20.75
C ASP A 1 11.61 16.86 -20.88
N LYS A 2 11.99 15.68 -21.41
CA LYS A 2 11.07 14.55 -21.57
C LYS A 2 10.72 14.01 -20.18
N PRO A 3 9.44 13.82 -19.83
CA PRO A 3 9.09 13.28 -18.53
C PRO A 3 9.64 11.86 -18.35
N PHE A 4 10.00 11.50 -17.10
CA PHE A 4 10.47 10.16 -16.75
C PHE A 4 9.33 9.15 -16.91
N GLU A 5 9.54 8.13 -17.73
CA GLU A 5 8.60 7.03 -17.96
C GLU A 5 9.40 5.73 -18.09
N GLU A 6 9.54 4.98 -16.99
CA GLU A 6 10.27 3.72 -16.94
C GLU A 6 9.68 2.82 -15.87
N GLY A 7 9.81 1.50 -16.02
CA GLY A 7 9.45 0.53 -14.99
C GLY A 7 7.96 0.52 -14.57
N GLY A 8 7.06 0.99 -15.43
CA GLY A 8 5.62 1.10 -15.08
C GLY A 8 5.24 2.43 -14.43
N ILE A 9 6.19 3.37 -14.30
CA ILE A 9 5.90 4.75 -13.88
C ILE A 9 5.39 5.53 -15.10
N GLU A 10 4.27 6.21 -14.93
CA GLU A 10 3.65 7.07 -15.95
C GLU A 10 3.82 8.55 -15.58
N ALA A 11 4.16 9.37 -16.56
CA ALA A 11 4.12 10.82 -16.40
C ALA A 11 2.77 11.35 -16.91
N ARG A 12 1.99 11.96 -16.03
CA ARG A 12 0.68 12.54 -16.39
C ARG A 12 0.73 14.06 -16.33
N PRO A 13 0.14 14.77 -17.31
CA PRO A 13 0.09 16.21 -17.29
C PRO A 13 -0.64 16.74 -16.05
N LEU A 14 -0.11 17.81 -15.48
CA LEU A 14 -0.70 18.58 -14.41
C LEU A 14 -0.83 20.04 -14.85
N ALA A 15 -1.66 20.83 -14.17
CA ALA A 15 -1.84 22.24 -14.47
C ALA A 15 -0.51 23.01 -14.52
N ARG A 16 -0.45 24.08 -15.34
CA ARG A 16 0.70 24.99 -15.49
C ARG A 16 1.96 24.31 -16.04
N GLY A 17 1.81 23.36 -16.95
CA GLY A 17 2.94 22.70 -17.62
C GLY A 17 3.77 21.78 -16.71
N LYS A 18 3.25 21.41 -15.55
CA LYS A 18 3.87 20.42 -14.65
C LYS A 18 3.41 19.01 -15.00
N TYR A 19 4.11 18.03 -14.46
CA TYR A 19 3.77 16.62 -14.54
C TYR A 19 3.71 16.01 -13.15
N ILE A 20 2.87 15.01 -13.00
CA ILE A 20 2.87 14.10 -11.85
C ILE A 20 3.40 12.75 -12.31
N LEU A 21 4.32 12.15 -11.56
CA LEU A 21 4.79 10.79 -11.77
C LEU A 21 3.91 9.83 -10.98
N VAL A 22 3.40 8.81 -11.66
CA VAL A 22 2.40 7.90 -11.09
C VAL A 22 2.89 6.46 -11.20
N GLY A 23 3.13 5.83 -10.06
CA GLY A 23 3.19 4.37 -9.91
C GLY A 23 1.86 3.84 -9.42
N ALA A 24 1.42 2.69 -9.91
CA ALA A 24 0.12 2.14 -9.52
C ALA A 24 0.17 0.64 -9.27
N SER A 25 -0.12 0.26 -8.02
CA SER A 25 -0.40 -1.12 -7.64
C SER A 25 -1.75 -1.59 -8.17
N LEU A 26 -1.82 -2.84 -8.64
CA LEU A 26 -3.08 -3.48 -9.03
C LEU A 26 -3.82 -4.11 -7.85
N CYS A 27 -3.17 -4.28 -6.72
CA CYS A 27 -3.77 -4.97 -5.59
C CYS A 27 -3.97 -4.10 -4.34
N GLY A 28 -3.05 -3.20 -4.01
CA GLY A 28 -3.19 -2.25 -2.91
C GLY A 28 -4.04 -2.75 -1.73
N GLY A 29 -5.09 -2.02 -1.37
CA GLY A 29 -6.01 -2.40 -0.28
C GLY A 29 -6.75 -3.73 -0.49
N ARG A 30 -6.78 -4.28 -1.72
CA ARG A 30 -7.39 -5.60 -2.00
C ARG A 30 -6.57 -6.74 -1.38
N ALA A 31 -5.23 -6.62 -1.28
CA ALA A 31 -4.39 -7.61 -0.62
C ALA A 31 -4.84 -7.82 0.84
N TYR A 32 -5.10 -6.72 1.54
CA TYR A 32 -5.61 -6.78 2.92
C TYR A 32 -7.02 -7.38 3.02
N ALA A 33 -7.88 -7.11 2.03
CA ALA A 33 -9.21 -7.73 1.97
C ALA A 33 -9.16 -9.23 1.66
N VAL A 34 -8.20 -9.67 0.83
CA VAL A 34 -7.96 -11.11 0.56
C VAL A 34 -7.51 -11.81 1.83
N LEU A 35 -6.59 -11.22 2.58
CA LEU A 35 -6.14 -11.76 3.87
C LEU A 35 -7.29 -11.83 4.89
N GLU A 36 -8.08 -10.76 4.99
CA GLU A 36 -9.25 -10.74 5.87
C GLU A 36 -10.23 -11.87 5.53
N LYS A 37 -10.54 -12.03 4.25
CA LYS A 37 -11.42 -13.10 3.78
C LYS A 37 -10.86 -14.49 4.13
N PHE A 38 -9.54 -14.70 4.00
CA PHE A 38 -8.88 -15.95 4.36
C PHE A 38 -9.10 -16.27 5.85
N PHE A 39 -8.78 -15.36 6.75
CA PHE A 39 -8.96 -15.57 8.19
C PHE A 39 -10.45 -15.70 8.58
N ARG A 40 -11.32 -14.89 8.01
CA ARG A 40 -12.75 -14.94 8.27
C ARG A 40 -13.35 -16.28 7.83
N THR A 41 -12.95 -16.78 6.66
CA THR A 41 -13.38 -18.10 6.19
C THR A 41 -12.98 -19.19 7.18
N PHE A 42 -11.73 -19.15 7.70
CA PHE A 42 -11.28 -20.11 8.70
C PHE A 42 -12.09 -20.02 10.00
N VAL A 43 -12.34 -18.81 10.51
CA VAL A 43 -13.15 -18.59 11.73
C VAL A 43 -14.56 -19.16 11.56
N VAL A 44 -15.20 -18.91 10.42
CA VAL A 44 -16.56 -19.43 10.15
C VAL A 44 -16.55 -20.95 10.06
N GLN A 45 -15.58 -21.55 9.39
CA GLN A 45 -15.47 -23.02 9.31
C GLN A 45 -15.20 -23.66 10.69
N ALA A 46 -14.56 -22.93 11.59
CA ALA A 46 -14.35 -23.36 12.99
C ALA A 46 -15.57 -23.11 13.89
N GLY A 47 -16.71 -22.67 13.35
CA GLY A 47 -17.95 -22.42 14.10
C GLY A 47 -18.06 -21.00 14.70
N GLY A 48 -17.18 -20.08 14.33
CA GLY A 48 -17.26 -18.67 14.73
C GLY A 48 -18.25 -17.86 13.90
N GLU A 49 -18.48 -16.62 14.32
CA GLU A 49 -19.40 -15.72 13.64
C GLU A 49 -18.82 -15.20 12.31
N ASP A 50 -19.67 -15.04 11.29
CA ASP A 50 -19.31 -14.36 10.02
C ASP A 50 -19.35 -12.85 10.20
N LYS A 51 -18.24 -12.31 10.69
CA LYS A 51 -18.06 -10.87 10.87
C LYS A 51 -16.67 -10.41 10.41
N ALA A 52 -16.58 -9.15 10.00
CA ALA A 52 -15.32 -8.56 9.55
C ALA A 52 -14.23 -8.57 10.65
N LEU A 53 -13.03 -9.00 10.30
CA LEU A 53 -11.91 -9.20 11.23
C LEU A 53 -10.86 -8.07 11.18
N TYR A 54 -11.11 -6.95 10.49
CA TYR A 54 -10.11 -5.89 10.33
C TYR A 54 -9.53 -5.35 11.64
N GLU A 55 -10.34 -5.27 12.71
CA GLU A 55 -9.86 -4.82 14.03
C GLU A 55 -8.96 -5.87 14.69
N VAL A 56 -9.21 -7.15 14.45
CA VAL A 56 -8.34 -8.24 14.90
C VAL A 56 -7.04 -8.19 14.12
N LEU A 57 -7.10 -8.09 12.79
CA LEU A 57 -5.91 -8.03 11.94
C LEU A 57 -5.00 -6.84 12.28
N LYS A 58 -5.56 -5.68 12.63
CA LYS A 58 -4.76 -4.53 13.09
C LYS A 58 -3.97 -4.85 14.37
N LYS A 59 -4.60 -5.57 15.31
CA LYS A 59 -3.92 -5.99 16.55
C LYS A 59 -2.83 -7.02 16.27
N LEU A 60 -3.09 -7.99 15.39
CA LEU A 60 -2.12 -8.98 14.96
C LEU A 60 -0.89 -8.31 14.30
N ALA A 61 -1.12 -7.44 13.32
CA ALA A 61 -0.03 -6.71 12.66
C ALA A 61 0.79 -5.87 13.64
N ARG A 62 0.13 -5.21 14.61
CA ARG A 62 0.81 -4.45 15.66
C ARG A 62 1.73 -5.31 16.50
N ALA A 63 1.33 -6.53 16.82
CA ALA A 63 2.12 -7.46 17.64
C ALA A 63 3.41 -7.92 16.92
N ALA A 64 3.41 -7.99 15.58
CA ALA A 64 4.57 -8.41 14.79
C ALA A 64 5.44 -7.24 14.26
N MET A 65 5.09 -6.00 14.54
CA MET A 65 5.74 -4.81 13.95
C MET A 65 7.25 -4.72 14.22
N ASN A 66 7.69 -5.22 15.37
CA ASN A 66 9.10 -5.22 15.77
C ASN A 66 9.76 -6.62 15.68
N GLN A 67 9.22 -7.51 14.89
CA GLN A 67 9.78 -8.85 14.72
C GLN A 67 11.08 -8.78 13.93
N GLU A 68 12.15 -9.41 14.42
CA GLU A 68 13.49 -9.36 13.80
C GLU A 68 13.48 -10.04 12.46
N ASN A 69 12.84 -10.95 12.05
CA ASN A 69 12.82 -11.58 10.73
C ASN A 69 11.36 -11.67 10.25
N PRO A 70 10.77 -10.57 9.75
CA PRO A 70 9.39 -10.59 9.35
C PRO A 70 9.15 -11.46 8.10
N VAL A 71 7.96 -12.04 8.02
CA VAL A 71 7.49 -12.68 6.80
C VAL A 71 7.41 -11.62 5.69
N GLU A 72 7.87 -11.97 4.50
CA GLU A 72 7.78 -11.12 3.32
C GLU A 72 6.64 -11.58 2.42
N VAL A 73 5.79 -10.65 2.00
CA VAL A 73 4.67 -10.89 1.09
C VAL A 73 4.75 -9.92 -0.07
N SER A 74 4.73 -10.42 -1.31
CA SER A 74 4.86 -9.57 -2.50
C SER A 74 3.59 -8.79 -2.84
N THR A 75 2.44 -9.18 -2.35
CA THR A 75 1.10 -8.60 -2.62
C THR A 75 0.68 -8.53 -4.09
N LEU A 76 1.28 -9.35 -4.96
CA LEU A 76 1.02 -9.37 -6.40
C LEU A 76 -0.15 -10.31 -6.80
N PHE A 77 -1.22 -10.37 -6.02
CA PHE A 77 -2.37 -11.26 -6.28
C PHE A 77 -2.97 -11.10 -7.68
N ASN A 78 -2.85 -9.92 -8.29
CA ASN A 78 -3.35 -9.62 -9.63
C ASN A 78 -2.22 -9.35 -10.65
N GLY A 79 -0.98 -9.69 -10.33
CA GLY A 79 0.19 -9.32 -11.12
C GLY A 79 0.49 -7.83 -11.09
N THR A 80 1.26 -7.37 -12.07
CA THR A 80 1.56 -5.95 -12.29
C THR A 80 0.93 -5.47 -13.60
N ARG A 81 0.97 -4.17 -13.89
CA ARG A 81 0.51 -3.63 -15.17
C ARG A 81 1.35 -4.11 -16.35
N THR A 82 2.64 -4.33 -16.12
CA THR A 82 3.60 -4.79 -17.13
C THR A 82 3.60 -6.31 -17.27
N ASP A 83 3.27 -7.04 -16.21
CA ASP A 83 3.18 -8.51 -16.22
C ASP A 83 1.97 -8.99 -15.40
N PRO A 84 0.83 -9.23 -16.03
CA PRO A 84 -0.38 -9.71 -15.35
C PRO A 84 -0.31 -11.20 -14.96
N THR A 85 0.74 -11.92 -15.36
CA THR A 85 0.93 -13.34 -15.03
C THR A 85 1.61 -13.58 -13.71
N LEU A 86 2.28 -12.57 -13.15
CA LEU A 86 2.87 -12.64 -11.82
C LEU A 86 1.83 -13.01 -10.76
N ARG A 87 2.30 -13.72 -9.75
CA ARG A 87 1.46 -14.12 -8.61
C ARG A 87 2.18 -13.78 -7.32
N ASP A 88 1.37 -13.66 -6.28
CA ASP A 88 1.86 -13.39 -4.94
C ASP A 88 2.78 -14.51 -4.43
N SER A 89 3.71 -14.13 -3.57
CA SER A 89 4.61 -15.04 -2.88
C SER A 89 4.75 -14.65 -1.41
N ILE A 90 4.93 -15.66 -0.59
CA ILE A 90 5.25 -15.50 0.83
C ILE A 90 6.63 -16.13 1.02
N THR A 91 7.60 -15.35 1.48
CA THR A 91 8.99 -15.77 1.65
C THR A 91 9.50 -15.45 3.05
N ASN A 92 10.74 -15.82 3.34
CA ASN A 92 11.36 -15.65 4.65
C ASN A 92 10.58 -16.32 5.80
N ILE A 93 9.98 -17.48 5.53
CA ILE A 93 9.17 -18.24 6.50
C ILE A 93 10.07 -19.07 7.40
N SER A 94 9.79 -19.05 8.71
CA SER A 94 10.41 -19.90 9.74
C SER A 94 9.33 -20.36 10.75
N GLU A 95 9.70 -21.30 11.61
CA GLU A 95 8.81 -21.74 12.70
C GLU A 95 8.39 -20.58 13.63
N ASN A 96 9.24 -19.57 13.78
CA ASN A 96 9.03 -18.48 14.72
C ASN A 96 8.18 -17.33 14.14
N ASN A 97 8.11 -17.18 12.83
CA ASN A 97 7.42 -16.05 12.18
C ASN A 97 6.19 -16.45 11.36
N PHE A 98 5.99 -17.75 11.06
CA PHE A 98 4.82 -18.23 10.34
C PHE A 98 3.61 -18.29 11.27
N THR A 99 3.16 -17.14 11.70
CA THR A 99 2.05 -16.91 12.63
C THR A 99 1.01 -15.98 12.00
N PRO A 100 -0.23 -15.96 12.52
CA PRO A 100 -1.24 -14.98 12.06
C PRO A 100 -0.75 -13.53 12.15
N GLU A 101 0.02 -13.20 13.17
CA GLU A 101 0.65 -11.89 13.37
C GLU A 101 1.67 -11.60 12.27
N GLY A 102 2.60 -12.55 12.05
CA GLY A 102 3.67 -12.41 11.05
C GLY A 102 3.10 -12.29 9.64
N ILE A 103 2.15 -13.13 9.25
CA ILE A 103 1.49 -13.07 7.94
C ILE A 103 0.73 -11.74 7.78
N THR A 104 0.02 -11.28 8.82
CA THR A 104 -0.75 -10.04 8.74
C THR A 104 0.16 -8.82 8.59
N TYR A 105 1.25 -8.77 9.36
CA TYR A 105 2.26 -7.72 9.22
C TYR A 105 2.92 -7.78 7.83
N GLY A 106 3.31 -8.97 7.36
CA GLY A 106 3.94 -9.17 6.06
C GLY A 106 3.08 -8.64 4.91
N VAL A 107 1.76 -8.86 4.93
CA VAL A 107 0.85 -8.29 3.92
C VAL A 107 0.82 -6.76 3.97
N LEU A 108 0.68 -6.16 5.16
CA LEU A 108 0.68 -4.70 5.29
C LEU A 108 2.02 -4.09 4.85
N HIS A 109 3.12 -4.70 5.25
CA HIS A 109 4.47 -4.29 4.86
C HIS A 109 4.67 -4.40 3.35
N GLY A 110 4.27 -5.52 2.74
CA GLY A 110 4.35 -5.75 1.30
C GLY A 110 3.55 -4.75 0.48
N MET A 111 2.35 -4.36 0.94
CA MET A 111 1.56 -3.30 0.29
C MET A 111 2.31 -1.96 0.22
N ILE A 112 3.01 -1.60 1.27
CA ILE A 112 3.80 -0.35 1.29
C ILE A 112 5.10 -0.51 0.53
N LYS A 113 5.73 -1.68 0.62
CA LYS A 113 6.97 -1.99 -0.12
C LYS A 113 6.76 -1.87 -1.63
N GLU A 114 5.65 -2.35 -2.18
CA GLU A 114 5.32 -2.19 -3.60
C GLU A 114 5.31 -0.71 -4.02
N LEU A 115 4.71 0.17 -3.21
CA LEU A 115 4.69 1.62 -3.46
C LEU A 115 6.08 2.25 -3.27
N TYR A 116 6.82 1.80 -2.28
CA TYR A 116 8.18 2.27 -2.03
C TYR A 116 9.14 1.89 -3.16
N ASP A 117 9.03 0.68 -3.70
CA ASP A 117 9.84 0.23 -4.84
C ASP A 117 9.58 1.09 -6.09
N MET A 118 8.32 1.48 -6.35
CA MET A 118 7.99 2.44 -7.40
C MET A 118 8.58 3.83 -7.13
N TYR A 119 8.52 4.30 -5.88
CA TYR A 119 9.17 5.55 -5.50
C TYR A 119 10.69 5.49 -5.69
N GLN A 120 11.34 4.37 -5.35
CA GLN A 120 12.79 4.22 -5.58
C GLN A 120 13.16 4.32 -7.06
N GLN A 121 12.34 3.78 -7.97
CA GLN A 121 12.55 3.96 -9.41
C GLN A 121 12.46 5.44 -9.81
N ILE A 122 11.46 6.17 -9.31
CA ILE A 122 11.33 7.62 -9.54
C ILE A 122 12.55 8.36 -8.99
N HIS A 123 12.97 8.04 -7.77
CA HIS A 123 14.12 8.67 -7.13
C HIS A 123 15.41 8.45 -7.92
N GLN A 124 15.68 7.20 -8.34
CA GLN A 124 16.86 6.84 -9.13
C GLN A 124 16.87 7.53 -10.51
N GLY A 125 15.71 7.63 -11.17
CA GLY A 125 15.62 8.24 -12.50
C GLY A 125 15.59 9.78 -12.50
N THR A 126 15.21 10.42 -11.39
CA THR A 126 14.97 11.87 -11.34
C THR A 126 15.75 12.61 -10.27
N GLY A 127 16.27 11.92 -9.26
CA GLY A 127 16.87 12.53 -8.05
C GLY A 127 15.86 13.15 -7.07
N ILE A 128 14.54 13.02 -7.34
CA ILE A 128 13.48 13.57 -6.45
C ILE A 128 13.47 12.82 -5.13
N GLN A 129 13.55 13.56 -4.03
CA GLN A 129 13.40 13.02 -2.67
C GLN A 129 12.06 13.44 -2.07
N VAL A 130 11.40 12.48 -1.42
CA VAL A 130 10.18 12.73 -0.66
C VAL A 130 10.56 13.22 0.73
N SER A 131 10.02 14.38 1.12
CA SER A 131 10.14 14.93 2.48
C SER A 131 8.85 14.79 3.28
N HIS A 132 7.72 14.59 2.60
CA HIS A 132 6.40 14.50 3.22
C HIS A 132 5.47 13.60 2.42
N LEU A 133 4.73 12.73 3.13
CA LEU A 133 3.72 11.86 2.55
C LEU A 133 2.33 12.39 2.86
N VAL A 134 1.49 12.45 1.85
CA VAL A 134 0.06 12.70 2.03
C VAL A 134 -0.69 11.41 1.71
N ALA A 135 -1.20 10.76 2.73
CA ALA A 135 -1.91 9.50 2.60
C ALA A 135 -3.42 9.72 2.47
N SER A 136 -4.06 9.00 1.57
CA SER A 136 -5.49 9.07 1.29
C SER A 136 -6.14 7.69 1.28
N GLY A 137 -7.46 7.67 1.29
CA GLY A 137 -8.27 6.47 1.24
C GLY A 137 -8.50 5.78 2.59
N ASN A 138 -9.55 4.96 2.63
CA ASN A 138 -10.06 4.34 3.86
C ASN A 138 -9.05 3.40 4.54
N GLY A 139 -8.22 2.70 3.77
CA GLY A 139 -7.19 1.81 4.29
C GLY A 139 -6.20 2.57 5.16
N MET A 140 -5.66 3.67 4.65
CA MET A 140 -4.71 4.51 5.38
C MET A 140 -5.37 5.20 6.58
N ARG A 141 -6.57 5.79 6.39
CA ARG A 141 -7.28 6.50 7.47
C ARG A 141 -7.60 5.63 8.68
N LYS A 142 -7.94 4.35 8.46
CA LYS A 142 -8.42 3.44 9.50
C LYS A 142 -7.35 2.51 10.07
N ASN A 143 -6.12 2.55 9.55
CA ASN A 143 -5.06 1.62 9.97
C ASN A 143 -3.77 2.37 10.33
N LYS A 144 -3.58 2.61 11.62
CA LYS A 144 -2.37 3.29 12.14
C LYS A 144 -1.10 2.48 11.90
N VAL A 145 -1.17 1.14 11.91
CA VAL A 145 0.00 0.29 11.61
C VAL A 145 0.47 0.54 10.19
N LEU A 146 -0.45 0.66 9.23
CA LEU A 146 -0.12 0.96 7.84
C LEU A 146 0.50 2.36 7.69
N GLN A 147 0.03 3.35 8.45
CA GLN A 147 0.61 4.69 8.47
C GLN A 147 2.05 4.68 8.99
N GLU A 148 2.30 3.96 10.08
CA GLU A 148 3.63 3.84 10.69
C GLU A 148 4.61 3.12 9.75
N ILE A 149 4.22 1.97 9.16
CA ILE A 149 5.03 1.28 8.15
C ILE A 149 5.37 2.23 6.99
N SER A 150 4.41 3.03 6.53
CA SER A 150 4.64 3.99 5.44
C SER A 150 5.66 5.07 5.83
N SER A 151 5.49 5.68 7.00
CA SER A 151 6.40 6.73 7.49
C SER A 151 7.82 6.20 7.69
N GLU A 152 7.96 5.03 8.30
CA GLU A 152 9.25 4.37 8.54
C GLU A 152 9.94 4.00 7.22
N MET A 153 9.24 3.35 6.29
CA MET A 153 9.83 2.86 5.05
C MET A 153 10.28 4.00 4.13
N PHE A 154 9.48 5.08 4.05
CA PHE A 154 9.85 6.25 3.24
C PHE A 154 10.79 7.21 3.96
N GLY A 155 11.01 7.07 5.26
CA GLY A 155 11.79 8.00 6.07
C GLY A 155 11.22 9.42 6.03
N ALA A 156 9.89 9.58 5.98
CA ALA A 156 9.21 10.84 5.77
C ALA A 156 8.00 10.99 6.68
N ASP A 157 7.70 12.23 7.06
CA ASP A 157 6.49 12.54 7.83
C ASP A 157 5.25 12.25 6.99
N LEU A 158 4.24 11.64 7.64
CA LEU A 158 2.99 11.30 7.01
C LEU A 158 1.82 12.11 7.59
N SER A 159 1.06 12.74 6.71
CA SER A 159 -0.24 13.32 7.04
C SER A 159 -1.38 12.64 6.27
N LEU A 160 -2.57 12.68 6.83
CA LEU A 160 -3.76 12.24 6.12
C LEU A 160 -4.34 13.39 5.31
N ALA A 161 -4.81 13.09 4.10
CA ALA A 161 -5.53 14.07 3.29
C ALA A 161 -6.75 14.64 4.05
N VAL A 162 -6.99 15.93 3.90
CA VAL A 162 -8.03 16.65 4.66
C VAL A 162 -9.43 16.17 4.31
N TYR A 163 -9.68 15.93 3.02
CA TYR A 163 -10.99 15.52 2.52
C TYR A 163 -11.10 13.99 2.47
N GLN A 164 -12.33 13.47 2.64
CA GLN A 164 -12.58 12.02 2.56
C GLN A 164 -12.68 11.53 1.11
N GLU A 165 -13.22 12.37 0.22
CA GLU A 165 -13.39 12.10 -1.21
C GLU A 165 -12.35 12.89 -2.02
N GLU A 166 -11.08 12.53 -1.87
CA GLU A 166 -9.94 13.28 -2.42
C GLU A 166 -10.01 13.41 -3.95
N ALA A 167 -10.41 12.35 -4.63
CA ALA A 167 -10.50 12.34 -6.10
C ALA A 167 -11.59 13.30 -6.60
N ALA A 168 -12.75 13.30 -5.95
CA ALA A 168 -13.87 14.21 -6.31
C ALA A 168 -13.51 15.67 -6.02
N CYS A 169 -12.86 15.92 -4.88
CA CYS A 169 -12.37 17.25 -4.53
C CYS A 169 -11.31 17.75 -5.53
N GLY A 170 -10.36 16.91 -5.90
CA GLY A 170 -9.33 17.25 -6.89
C GLY A 170 -9.93 17.55 -8.27
N ALA A 171 -10.94 16.79 -8.72
CA ALA A 171 -11.64 17.03 -9.97
C ALA A 171 -12.39 18.38 -9.93
N ALA A 172 -13.09 18.69 -8.83
CA ALA A 172 -13.79 19.96 -8.66
C ALA A 172 -12.83 21.16 -8.68
N VAL A 173 -11.70 21.07 -7.99
CA VAL A 173 -10.66 22.12 -8.02
C VAL A 173 -10.09 22.29 -9.42
N SER A 174 -9.76 21.19 -10.12
CA SER A 174 -9.25 21.26 -11.49
C SER A 174 -10.25 21.89 -12.45
N SER A 175 -11.54 21.57 -12.31
CA SER A 175 -12.59 22.20 -13.12
C SER A 175 -12.72 23.70 -12.85
N ALA A 176 -12.66 24.11 -11.58
CA ALA A 176 -12.73 25.53 -11.21
C ALA A 176 -11.51 26.33 -11.67
N MET A 177 -10.36 25.68 -11.90
CA MET A 177 -9.14 26.34 -12.41
C MET A 177 -9.12 26.45 -13.94
N ALA A 178 -9.99 25.74 -14.66
CA ALA A 178 -10.07 25.73 -16.11
C ALA A 178 -10.93 26.88 -16.67
N PHE A 179 -11.66 27.59 -15.83
CA PHE A 179 -12.47 28.77 -16.12
C PHE A 179 -11.90 30.01 -15.42
#